data_97b115b816f3d5abacf6d196da4f3476
#
_entry.id   97b115b816f3d5abacf6d196da4f3476
#
_cell.length_a   1.000
_cell.length_b   1.000
_cell.length_c   1.000
_cell.angle_alpha   90.00
_cell.angle_beta   90.00
_cell.angle_gamma   90.00
#
_symmetry.space_group_name_H-M   'P 1'
#
loop_
_entity.id
_entity.type
_entity.pdbx_description
1 polymer ?
#
loop_
_entity_poly.entity_id
_entity_poly.type
_entity_poly.pdbx_seq_one_letter_code
_entity_poly.pdbx_strand_id
1 'polypeptide(L)'
;MTIIPRRACLLLFLIVGISTLSAASSETERVTASAVIREMNLARQNPALYATFVEDLRSRFNGKFLVLPGQTRIYTHEGLGAVDEAIRFLRSVNPMQPLTLSPGMSRGAADHCADQARGGLGHNGTDRSRPGDRISRYGVWSLSWGENIAYGKMSARDIVLALIIDDGLRARKHRKNIFSPKFNYAGAAYGPHARYRSICSIDFAGGYTEHGQAPSQALVARNF
;
A
#
# COMPACT_ATOMS: atom_id res chain seq x y z
N MET A 1 34.52 -45.78 70.37
CA MET A 1 33.92 -46.10 69.05
C MET A 1 32.86 -45.02 68.76
N THR A 2 33.24 -43.98 68.08
CA THR A 2 32.38 -42.77 67.92
C THR A 2 32.17 -42.56 66.41
N ILE A 3 30.96 -42.72 65.98
CA ILE A 3 30.54 -42.63 64.61
C ILE A 3 30.17 -41.17 64.34
N ILE A 4 30.84 -40.51 63.34
CA ILE A 4 30.58 -39.15 62.89
C ILE A 4 29.66 -39.25 61.67
N PRO A 5 28.50 -38.52 61.62
CA PRO A 5 27.65 -38.49 60.43
C PRO A 5 28.19 -37.49 59.44
N ARG A 6 28.27 -37.91 58.16
CA ARG A 6 28.55 -37.08 56.97
C ARG A 6 27.39 -36.13 56.70
N ARG A 7 27.67 -34.83 56.76
CA ARG A 7 26.76 -33.79 56.30
C ARG A 7 26.83 -33.75 54.78
N ALA A 8 25.69 -34.03 54.12
CA ALA A 8 25.48 -33.80 52.69
C ALA A 8 25.24 -32.29 52.45
N CYS A 9 26.12 -31.70 51.69
CA CYS A 9 26.02 -30.31 51.24
C CYS A 9 25.13 -30.27 50.01
N LEU A 10 23.91 -29.75 50.15
CA LEU A 10 22.97 -29.56 49.05
C LEU A 10 23.32 -28.25 48.37
N LEU A 11 23.94 -28.32 47.17
CA LEU A 11 24.19 -27.17 46.30
C LEU A 11 22.89 -26.83 45.55
N LEU A 12 22.25 -25.75 45.98
CA LEU A 12 21.09 -25.15 45.29
C LEU A 12 21.61 -24.37 44.10
N PHE A 13 21.45 -24.91 42.87
CA PHE A 13 21.70 -24.15 41.65
C PHE A 13 20.51 -23.20 41.39
N LEU A 14 20.74 -21.92 41.66
CA LEU A 14 19.83 -20.85 41.28
C LEU A 14 19.97 -20.58 39.77
N ILE A 15 19.08 -21.14 38.97
CA ILE A 15 19.02 -20.82 37.53
C ILE A 15 18.34 -19.45 37.40
N VAL A 16 19.17 -18.40 37.25
CA VAL A 16 18.71 -17.08 36.86
C VAL A 16 18.37 -17.15 35.38
N GLY A 17 17.09 -17.33 35.09
CA GLY A 17 16.55 -17.21 33.72
C GLY A 17 16.68 -15.77 33.28
N ILE A 18 17.68 -15.44 32.44
CA ILE A 18 17.76 -14.18 31.73
C ILE A 18 16.73 -14.24 30.62
N SER A 19 15.52 -13.70 30.89
CA SER A 19 14.55 -13.43 29.85
C SER A 19 15.10 -12.30 28.98
N THR A 20 15.71 -12.65 27.85
CA THR A 20 16.01 -11.67 26.80
C THR A 20 14.70 -11.19 26.21
N LEU A 21 14.24 -10.04 26.70
CA LEU A 21 13.17 -9.29 26.07
C LEU A 21 13.72 -8.85 24.70
N SER A 22 13.41 -9.63 23.66
CA SER A 22 13.70 -9.25 22.28
C SER A 22 12.88 -7.99 22.00
N ALA A 23 13.54 -6.83 22.09
CA ALA A 23 12.99 -5.59 21.55
C ALA A 23 12.86 -5.82 20.04
N ALA A 24 11.66 -6.19 19.58
CA ALA A 24 11.32 -6.12 18.17
C ALA A 24 11.49 -4.66 17.77
N SER A 25 12.67 -4.34 17.21
CA SER A 25 12.88 -3.09 16.50
C SER A 25 11.77 -3.05 15.44
N SER A 26 10.92 -2.02 15.47
CA SER A 26 10.00 -1.72 14.39
C SER A 26 10.86 -1.34 13.19
N GLU A 27 11.34 -2.35 12.49
CA GLU A 27 11.92 -2.20 11.17
C GLU A 27 10.81 -1.57 10.33
N THR A 28 10.99 -0.28 9.99
CA THR A 28 10.03 0.44 9.15
C THR A 28 9.89 -0.40 7.87
N GLU A 29 8.79 -1.13 7.74
CA GLU A 29 8.58 -2.06 6.63
C GLU A 29 8.81 -1.30 5.33
N ARG A 30 9.80 -1.74 4.56
CA ARG A 30 10.15 -1.11 3.28
C ARG A 30 8.91 -1.16 2.38
N VAL A 31 8.46 -0.01 1.90
CA VAL A 31 7.34 0.06 0.96
C VAL A 31 7.74 -0.64 -0.34
N THR A 32 7.09 -1.75 -0.63
CA THR A 32 7.30 -2.56 -1.84
C THR A 32 6.02 -2.62 -2.67
N ALA A 33 6.15 -2.95 -3.95
CA ALA A 33 4.98 -3.20 -4.81
C ALA A 33 4.01 -4.19 -4.17
N SER A 34 4.54 -5.31 -3.67
CA SER A 34 3.71 -6.36 -3.04
C SER A 34 3.00 -5.87 -1.77
N ALA A 35 3.63 -5.03 -0.95
CA ALA A 35 3.01 -4.47 0.24
C ALA A 35 1.82 -3.55 -0.12
N VAL A 36 2.00 -2.67 -1.11
CA VAL A 36 0.94 -1.76 -1.59
C VAL A 36 -0.23 -2.56 -2.19
N ILE A 37 0.06 -3.56 -3.05
CA ILE A 37 -1.00 -4.38 -3.67
C ILE A 37 -1.72 -5.23 -2.62
N ARG A 38 -1.01 -5.82 -1.64
CA ARG A 38 -1.66 -6.54 -0.52
C ARG A 38 -2.59 -5.63 0.27
N GLU A 39 -2.17 -4.40 0.55
CA GLU A 39 -2.98 -3.46 1.30
C GLU A 39 -4.24 -3.03 0.52
N MET A 40 -4.12 -2.76 -0.79
CA MET A 40 -5.28 -2.52 -1.65
C MET A 40 -6.22 -3.72 -1.71
N ASN A 41 -5.67 -4.94 -1.78
CA ASN A 41 -6.47 -6.16 -1.78
C ASN A 41 -7.19 -6.39 -0.45
N LEU A 42 -6.58 -6.03 0.67
CA LEU A 42 -7.26 -6.04 1.96
C LEU A 42 -8.48 -5.10 1.94
N ALA A 43 -8.32 -3.88 1.41
CA ALA A 43 -9.43 -2.94 1.28
C ALA A 43 -10.53 -3.46 0.34
N ARG A 44 -10.16 -4.07 -0.80
CA ARG A 44 -11.12 -4.62 -1.77
C ARG A 44 -11.89 -5.81 -1.22
N GLN A 45 -11.22 -6.74 -0.54
CA GLN A 45 -11.83 -7.98 -0.04
C GLN A 45 -12.57 -7.78 1.30
N ASN A 46 -12.12 -6.84 2.13
CA ASN A 46 -12.68 -6.58 3.45
C ASN A 46 -12.92 -5.07 3.68
N PRO A 47 -13.78 -4.43 2.89
CA PRO A 47 -13.96 -2.98 2.96
C PRO A 47 -14.50 -2.53 4.33
N ALA A 48 -15.35 -3.31 4.98
CA ALA A 48 -15.86 -3.00 6.32
C ALA A 48 -14.74 -3.00 7.38
N LEU A 49 -13.79 -3.96 7.32
CA LEU A 49 -12.59 -3.92 8.15
C LEU A 49 -11.73 -2.71 7.81
N TYR A 50 -11.59 -2.38 6.53
CA TYR A 50 -10.79 -1.24 6.12
C TYR A 50 -11.38 0.10 6.59
N ALA A 51 -12.71 0.18 6.76
CA ALA A 51 -13.36 1.33 7.36
C ALA A 51 -12.88 1.60 8.78
N THR A 52 -12.57 0.58 9.59
CA THR A 52 -12.07 0.77 10.96
C THR A 52 -10.70 1.46 10.97
N PHE A 53 -9.84 1.17 9.98
CA PHE A 53 -8.54 1.86 9.86
C PHE A 53 -8.70 3.33 9.48
N VAL A 54 -9.72 3.67 8.69
CA VAL A 54 -10.06 5.07 8.38
C VAL A 54 -10.66 5.77 9.61
N GLU A 55 -11.48 5.06 10.41
CA GLU A 55 -12.05 5.58 11.66
C GLU A 55 -10.98 5.92 12.69
N ASP A 56 -9.92 5.11 12.81
CA ASP A 56 -8.80 5.38 13.71
C ASP A 56 -8.09 6.70 13.39
N LEU A 57 -8.16 7.18 12.16
CA LEU A 57 -7.61 8.49 11.79
C LEU A 57 -8.42 9.65 12.33
N ARG A 58 -9.72 9.49 12.62
CA ARG A 58 -10.59 10.59 13.09
C ARG A 58 -10.05 11.24 14.36
N SER A 59 -9.59 10.44 15.31
CA SER A 59 -9.04 10.92 16.59
C SER A 59 -7.76 11.73 16.43
N ARG A 60 -7.11 11.64 15.26
CA ARG A 60 -5.85 12.30 14.94
C ARG A 60 -6.04 13.63 14.20
N PHE A 61 -7.29 14.04 13.96
CA PHE A 61 -7.59 15.33 13.35
C PHE A 61 -7.72 16.44 14.40
N ASN A 62 -7.09 17.57 14.12
CA ASN A 62 -7.31 18.84 14.80
C ASN A 62 -7.76 19.86 13.74
N GLY A 63 -9.07 20.06 13.63
CA GLY A 63 -9.66 20.83 12.53
C GLY A 63 -9.33 20.21 11.18
N LYS A 64 -8.65 20.96 10.33
CA LYS A 64 -8.17 20.48 9.01
C LYS A 64 -6.76 19.87 9.04
N PHE A 65 -6.17 19.68 10.20
CA PHE A 65 -4.85 19.10 10.31
C PHE A 65 -4.92 17.65 10.77
N LEU A 66 -4.35 16.74 10.00
CA LEU A 66 -4.05 15.38 10.42
C LEU A 66 -2.71 15.37 11.15
N VAL A 67 -2.70 14.87 12.38
CA VAL A 67 -1.51 14.80 13.26
C VAL A 67 -1.15 13.33 13.46
N LEU A 68 -0.10 12.88 12.77
CA LEU A 68 0.43 11.54 12.93
C LEU A 68 1.63 11.54 13.89
N PRO A 69 1.80 10.50 14.73
CA PRO A 69 2.92 10.41 15.66
C PRO A 69 4.27 10.52 14.93
N GLY A 70 5.15 11.42 15.43
CA GLY A 70 6.48 11.60 14.86
C GLY A 70 6.54 12.26 13.47
N GLN A 71 5.42 12.77 12.96
CA GLN A 71 5.35 13.43 11.67
C GLN A 71 4.92 14.90 11.78
N THR A 72 5.27 15.70 10.77
CA THR A 72 4.75 17.05 10.62
C THR A 72 3.24 16.97 10.33
N ARG A 73 2.48 17.91 10.93
CA ARG A 73 1.04 18.04 10.68
C ARG A 73 0.75 18.18 9.18
N ILE A 74 -0.20 17.38 8.69
CA ILE A 74 -0.62 17.39 7.29
C ILE A 74 -1.89 18.24 7.18
N TYR A 75 -1.84 19.32 6.39
CA TYR A 75 -3.03 20.09 6.07
C TYR A 75 -3.90 19.32 5.09
N THR A 76 -5.21 19.22 5.38
CA THR A 76 -6.21 18.57 4.53
C THR A 76 -7.21 19.62 4.02
N HIS A 77 -7.71 19.42 2.81
CA HIS A 77 -8.65 20.38 2.16
C HIS A 77 -10.08 20.26 2.73
N GLU A 78 -10.53 19.04 2.95
CA GLU A 78 -11.91 18.72 3.37
C GLU A 78 -11.99 18.30 4.85
N GLY A 79 -10.87 18.00 5.50
CA GLY A 79 -10.83 17.57 6.89
C GLY A 79 -11.61 16.28 7.12
N LEU A 80 -12.33 16.22 8.24
CA LEU A 80 -13.15 15.04 8.60
C LEU A 80 -14.25 14.73 7.57
N GLY A 81 -14.67 15.69 6.76
CA GLY A 81 -15.70 15.45 5.74
C GLY A 81 -15.32 14.37 4.72
N ALA A 82 -14.07 14.38 4.23
CA ALA A 82 -13.56 13.35 3.32
C ALA A 82 -13.39 12.00 4.03
N VAL A 83 -12.96 12.01 5.29
CA VAL A 83 -12.82 10.81 6.13
C VAL A 83 -14.16 10.13 6.34
N ASP A 84 -15.19 10.89 6.77
CA ASP A 84 -16.53 10.38 7.03
C ASP A 84 -17.20 9.83 5.76
N GLU A 85 -16.94 10.48 4.62
CA GLU A 85 -17.42 10.00 3.32
C GLU A 85 -16.73 8.70 2.93
N ALA A 86 -15.42 8.57 3.15
CA ALA A 86 -14.68 7.34 2.89
C ALA A 86 -15.17 6.18 3.77
N ILE A 87 -15.46 6.43 5.06
CA ILE A 87 -16.04 5.44 5.97
C ILE A 87 -17.41 4.95 5.47
N ARG A 88 -18.30 5.88 5.10
CA ARG A 88 -19.62 5.51 4.55
C ARG A 88 -19.49 4.68 3.28
N PHE A 89 -18.59 5.06 2.37
CA PHE A 89 -18.32 4.31 1.15
C PHE A 89 -17.84 2.88 1.48
N LEU A 90 -16.83 2.74 2.34
CA LEU A 90 -16.26 1.43 2.70
C LEU A 90 -17.27 0.51 3.39
N ARG A 91 -18.19 1.08 4.17
CA ARG A 91 -19.26 0.32 4.82
C ARG A 91 -20.39 -0.10 3.88
N SER A 92 -20.50 0.54 2.70
CA SER A 92 -21.56 0.28 1.72
C SER A 92 -21.11 -0.50 0.50
N VAL A 93 -19.82 -0.46 0.16
CA VAL A 93 -19.29 -1.17 -1.02
C VAL A 93 -19.18 -2.67 -0.74
N ASN A 94 -19.59 -3.48 -1.71
CA ASN A 94 -19.44 -4.92 -1.62
C ASN A 94 -17.97 -5.35 -1.77
N PRO A 95 -17.54 -6.40 -1.07
CA PRO A 95 -16.26 -7.04 -1.31
C PRO A 95 -16.09 -7.42 -2.80
N MET A 96 -14.86 -7.31 -3.29
CA MET A 96 -14.55 -7.60 -4.69
C MET A 96 -13.26 -8.39 -4.85
N GLN A 97 -13.06 -8.95 -6.04
CA GLN A 97 -11.88 -9.76 -6.35
C GLN A 97 -10.59 -8.98 -6.14
N PRO A 98 -9.53 -9.64 -5.63
CA PRO A 98 -8.22 -9.03 -5.49
C PRO A 98 -7.60 -8.72 -6.84
N LEU A 99 -6.72 -7.73 -6.85
CA LEU A 99 -5.84 -7.43 -7.98
C LEU A 99 -4.66 -8.41 -8.00
N THR A 100 -4.32 -8.88 -9.19
CA THR A 100 -3.11 -9.66 -9.41
C THR A 100 -1.91 -8.74 -9.55
N LEU A 101 -0.87 -8.94 -8.73
CA LEU A 101 0.39 -8.20 -8.86
C LEU A 101 1.07 -8.54 -10.20
N SER A 102 1.41 -7.51 -10.97
CA SER A 102 2.18 -7.62 -12.22
C SER A 102 3.59 -7.04 -12.03
N PRO A 103 4.65 -7.84 -12.21
CA PRO A 103 6.02 -7.33 -12.22
C PRO A 103 6.29 -6.32 -13.34
N GLY A 104 5.74 -6.54 -14.54
CA GLY A 104 5.89 -5.62 -15.68
C GLY A 104 5.24 -4.27 -15.43
N MET A 105 4.01 -4.25 -14.91
CA MET A 105 3.36 -3.01 -14.52
C MET A 105 4.12 -2.31 -13.38
N SER A 106 4.71 -3.06 -12.45
CA SER A 106 5.54 -2.49 -11.38
C SER A 106 6.81 -1.83 -11.93
N ARG A 107 7.38 -2.36 -13.04
CA ARG A 107 8.50 -1.70 -13.74
C ARG A 107 8.03 -0.41 -14.43
N GLY A 108 6.86 -0.40 -15.07
CA GLY A 108 6.28 0.83 -15.64
C GLY A 108 6.05 1.91 -14.59
N ALA A 109 5.53 1.55 -13.41
CA ALA A 109 5.41 2.44 -12.26
C ALA A 109 6.77 2.94 -11.74
N ALA A 110 7.81 2.08 -11.76
CA ALA A 110 9.17 2.45 -11.36
C ALA A 110 9.79 3.45 -12.34
N ASP A 111 9.56 3.31 -13.65
CA ASP A 111 9.98 4.29 -14.65
C ASP A 111 9.41 5.67 -14.31
N HIS A 112 8.13 5.74 -13.93
CA HIS A 112 7.48 6.99 -13.56
C HIS A 112 8.02 7.59 -12.26
N CYS A 113 8.25 6.77 -11.25
CA CYS A 113 8.89 7.22 -10.00
C CYS A 113 10.29 7.79 -10.27
N ALA A 114 11.09 7.15 -11.13
CA ALA A 114 12.42 7.61 -11.50
C ALA A 114 12.36 8.94 -12.29
N ASP A 115 11.43 9.05 -13.23
CA ASP A 115 11.23 10.27 -14.02
C ASP A 115 10.83 11.47 -13.12
N GLN A 116 9.96 11.25 -12.15
CA GLN A 116 9.50 12.30 -11.24
C GLN A 116 10.43 12.58 -10.05
N ALA A 117 11.48 11.80 -9.85
CA ALA A 117 12.37 11.92 -8.68
C ALA A 117 12.91 13.33 -8.46
N ARG A 118 13.13 14.11 -9.52
CA ARG A 118 13.61 15.50 -9.47
C ARG A 118 12.54 16.53 -9.11
N GLY A 119 11.30 16.12 -8.80
CA GLY A 119 10.21 16.99 -8.35
C GLY A 119 9.09 17.20 -9.38
N GLY A 120 9.06 16.40 -10.45
CA GLY A 120 7.94 16.35 -11.39
C GLY A 120 6.62 15.95 -10.72
N LEU A 121 5.49 16.27 -11.33
CA LEU A 121 4.15 15.98 -10.81
C LEU A 121 3.21 15.53 -11.92
N GLY A 122 2.22 14.73 -11.55
CA GLY A 122 1.13 14.30 -12.43
C GLY A 122 1.42 12.98 -13.15
N HIS A 123 0.59 12.65 -14.11
CA HIS A 123 0.53 11.33 -14.74
C HIS A 123 1.41 11.18 -15.98
N ASN A 124 1.80 12.27 -16.62
CA ASN A 124 2.63 12.23 -17.81
C ASN A 124 4.11 12.25 -17.45
N GLY A 125 4.90 11.42 -18.14
CA GLY A 125 6.34 11.47 -18.06
C GLY A 125 6.94 12.71 -18.72
N THR A 126 8.20 13.02 -18.45
CA THR A 126 8.95 14.11 -19.12
C THR A 126 9.10 13.85 -20.61
N ASP A 127 9.10 12.58 -21.03
CA ASP A 127 9.03 12.10 -22.42
C ASP A 127 7.61 12.13 -23.00
N ARG A 128 6.63 12.68 -22.28
CA ARG A 128 5.18 12.70 -22.59
C ARG A 128 4.51 11.32 -22.54
N SER A 129 5.18 10.28 -22.08
CA SER A 129 4.56 8.96 -21.92
C SER A 129 3.41 9.01 -20.91
N ARG A 130 2.30 8.37 -21.25
CA ARG A 130 1.16 8.14 -20.37
C ARG A 130 1.36 6.82 -19.59
N PRO A 131 0.60 6.56 -18.53
CA PRO A 131 0.69 5.30 -17.79
C PRO A 131 0.62 4.06 -18.68
N GLY A 132 -0.35 4.02 -19.62
CA GLY A 132 -0.49 2.93 -20.57
C GLY A 132 0.75 2.73 -21.44
N ASP A 133 1.42 3.80 -21.86
CA ASP A 133 2.63 3.73 -22.68
C ASP A 133 3.80 3.13 -21.87
N ARG A 134 3.92 3.45 -20.58
CA ARG A 134 4.97 2.94 -19.69
C ARG A 134 4.82 1.45 -19.41
N ILE A 135 3.60 1.01 -19.03
CA ILE A 135 3.36 -0.41 -18.80
C ILE A 135 3.49 -1.25 -20.08
N SER A 136 3.24 -0.65 -21.27
CA SER A 136 3.43 -1.32 -22.56
C SER A 136 4.88 -1.64 -22.90
N ARG A 137 5.86 -1.04 -22.21
CA ARG A 137 7.29 -1.41 -22.36
C ARG A 137 7.60 -2.80 -21.83
N TYR A 138 6.76 -3.34 -20.95
CA TYR A 138 7.02 -4.57 -20.18
C TYR A 138 5.98 -5.67 -20.39
N GLY A 139 4.90 -5.36 -21.11
CA GLY A 139 3.81 -6.30 -21.38
C GLY A 139 2.73 -5.68 -22.25
N VAL A 140 1.66 -6.42 -22.45
CA VAL A 140 0.50 -5.96 -23.22
C VAL A 140 -0.70 -5.84 -22.28
N TRP A 141 -1.20 -4.61 -22.11
CA TRP A 141 -2.47 -4.38 -21.40
C TRP A 141 -3.67 -4.48 -22.36
N SER A 142 -4.82 -4.81 -21.82
CA SER A 142 -6.09 -4.89 -22.55
C SER A 142 -7.25 -4.34 -21.73
N LEU A 143 -8.36 -4.06 -22.39
CA LEU A 143 -9.63 -3.56 -21.83
C LEU A 143 -9.53 -2.12 -21.34
N SER A 144 -8.72 -1.84 -20.34
CA SER A 144 -8.56 -0.51 -19.73
C SER A 144 -7.28 -0.42 -18.94
N TRP A 145 -6.81 0.80 -18.69
CA TRP A 145 -5.73 1.11 -17.75
C TRP A 145 -6.07 2.32 -16.91
N GLY A 146 -5.37 2.49 -15.80
CA GLY A 146 -5.47 3.63 -14.91
C GLY A 146 -4.21 3.78 -14.06
N GLU A 147 -4.05 4.94 -13.42
CA GLU A 147 -2.94 5.19 -12.52
C GLU A 147 -3.43 5.95 -11.28
N ASN A 148 -2.88 5.61 -10.12
CA ASN A 148 -2.93 6.41 -8.91
C ASN A 148 -1.51 6.84 -8.53
N ILE A 149 -1.36 8.07 -8.03
CA ILE A 149 -0.10 8.58 -7.52
C ILE A 149 -0.33 9.11 -6.10
N ALA A 150 0.56 8.73 -5.18
CA ALA A 150 0.63 9.30 -3.84
C ALA A 150 2.02 9.90 -3.60
N TYR A 151 2.07 11.09 -3.00
CA TYR A 151 3.31 11.78 -2.65
C TYR A 151 3.47 11.86 -1.14
N GLY A 152 4.69 11.73 -0.64
CA GLY A 152 5.03 11.84 0.78
C GLY A 152 5.60 10.54 1.37
N LYS A 153 6.32 10.68 2.49
CA LYS A 153 6.87 9.52 3.20
C LYS A 153 5.75 8.81 3.96
N MET A 154 5.36 7.65 3.48
CA MET A 154 4.21 6.90 3.98
C MET A 154 4.52 5.39 3.99
N SER A 155 3.85 4.65 4.88
CA SER A 155 3.76 3.19 4.80
C SER A 155 2.82 2.77 3.67
N ALA A 156 2.80 1.48 3.30
CA ALA A 156 1.85 0.96 2.31
C ALA A 156 0.39 1.21 2.73
N ARG A 157 0.08 1.08 4.02
CA ARG A 157 -1.25 1.39 4.57
C ARG A 157 -1.59 2.87 4.45
N ASP A 158 -0.68 3.76 4.83
CA ASP A 158 -0.93 5.20 4.74
C ASP A 158 -1.18 5.64 3.30
N ILE A 159 -0.44 5.07 2.33
CA ILE A 159 -0.65 5.31 0.89
C ILE A 159 -2.08 4.93 0.49
N VAL A 160 -2.52 3.73 0.83
CA VAL A 160 -3.85 3.24 0.42
C VAL A 160 -4.95 3.98 1.16
N LEU A 161 -4.79 4.30 2.46
CA LEU A 161 -5.72 5.15 3.21
C LEU A 161 -5.85 6.53 2.57
N ALA A 162 -4.74 7.19 2.22
CA ALA A 162 -4.75 8.50 1.59
C ALA A 162 -5.49 8.47 0.23
N LEU A 163 -5.24 7.45 -0.60
CA LEU A 163 -5.90 7.27 -1.90
C LEU A 163 -7.40 6.91 -1.77
N ILE A 164 -7.80 6.24 -0.69
CA ILE A 164 -9.22 5.94 -0.43
C ILE A 164 -9.96 7.15 0.12
N ILE A 165 -9.36 7.91 1.05
CA ILE A 165 -9.92 9.16 1.56
C ILE A 165 -10.02 10.18 0.41
N ASP A 166 -8.96 10.28 -0.39
CA ASP A 166 -8.88 11.08 -1.61
C ASP A 166 -9.23 12.56 -1.37
N ASP A 167 -8.65 13.12 -0.28
CA ASP A 167 -8.89 14.49 0.18
C ASP A 167 -8.56 15.53 -0.90
N GLY A 168 -9.43 16.53 -1.07
CA GLY A 168 -9.29 17.58 -2.07
C GLY A 168 -9.69 17.19 -3.49
N LEU A 169 -9.96 15.91 -3.77
CA LEU A 169 -10.41 15.42 -5.07
C LEU A 169 -11.88 14.94 -5.00
N ARG A 170 -12.84 15.86 -5.08
CA ARG A 170 -14.28 15.54 -4.94
C ARG A 170 -14.78 14.41 -5.82
N ALA A 171 -14.15 14.18 -6.97
CA ALA A 171 -14.49 13.08 -7.88
C ALA A 171 -14.04 11.70 -7.37
N ARG A 172 -13.22 11.65 -6.32
CA ARG A 172 -12.67 10.43 -5.69
C ARG A 172 -12.07 9.47 -6.72
N LYS A 173 -11.27 10.00 -7.64
CA LYS A 173 -10.73 9.23 -8.77
C LYS A 173 -9.81 8.12 -8.31
N HIS A 174 -8.96 8.36 -7.30
CA HIS A 174 -8.04 7.34 -6.80
C HIS A 174 -8.80 6.19 -6.12
N ARG A 175 -9.79 6.50 -5.27
CA ARG A 175 -10.68 5.50 -4.67
C ARG A 175 -11.42 4.69 -5.74
N LYS A 176 -11.96 5.37 -6.76
CA LYS A 176 -12.66 4.71 -7.88
C LYS A 176 -11.76 3.74 -8.63
N ASN A 177 -10.48 4.04 -8.81
CA ASN A 177 -9.53 3.09 -9.40
C ASN A 177 -9.33 1.87 -8.49
N ILE A 178 -9.11 2.06 -7.18
CA ILE A 178 -8.91 0.96 -6.24
C ILE A 178 -10.12 0.02 -6.22
N PHE A 179 -11.35 0.55 -6.24
CA PHE A 179 -12.60 -0.23 -6.20
C PHE A 179 -13.26 -0.42 -7.57
N SER A 180 -12.50 -0.27 -8.66
CA SER A 180 -13.03 -0.54 -10.00
C SER A 180 -13.11 -2.05 -10.27
N PRO A 181 -14.29 -2.57 -10.67
CA PRO A 181 -14.41 -3.95 -11.14
C PRO A 181 -13.77 -4.17 -12.51
N LYS A 182 -13.38 -3.10 -13.21
CA LYS A 182 -12.72 -3.19 -14.53
C LYS A 182 -11.25 -3.59 -14.42
N PHE A 183 -10.63 -3.47 -13.24
CA PHE A 183 -9.23 -3.76 -13.03
C PHE A 183 -9.04 -5.09 -12.32
N ASN A 184 -8.20 -5.95 -12.93
CA ASN A 184 -7.81 -7.26 -12.41
C ASN A 184 -6.31 -7.36 -12.10
N TYR A 185 -5.49 -6.47 -12.68
CA TYR A 185 -4.05 -6.43 -12.51
C TYR A 185 -3.62 -5.07 -11.98
N ALA A 186 -2.57 -5.07 -11.17
CA ALA A 186 -1.91 -3.84 -10.75
C ALA A 186 -0.41 -4.05 -10.56
N GLY A 187 0.34 -2.97 -10.77
CA GLY A 187 1.75 -2.88 -10.40
C GLY A 187 1.98 -1.62 -9.61
N ALA A 188 2.98 -1.60 -8.75
CA ALA A 188 3.31 -0.42 -7.95
C ALA A 188 4.82 -0.23 -7.82
N ALA A 189 5.23 1.01 -7.64
CA ALA A 189 6.59 1.36 -7.29
C ALA A 189 6.61 2.50 -6.26
N TYR A 190 7.67 2.53 -5.46
CA TYR A 190 7.92 3.56 -4.47
C TYR A 190 9.35 4.06 -4.65
N GLY A 191 9.54 5.37 -4.74
CA GLY A 191 10.84 5.97 -4.98
C GLY A 191 11.01 7.34 -4.33
N PRO A 192 12.23 7.92 -4.39
CA PRO A 192 12.50 9.25 -3.88
C PRO A 192 11.79 10.33 -4.72
N HIS A 193 11.46 11.48 -4.09
CA HIS A 193 10.91 12.64 -4.76
C HIS A 193 11.42 13.91 -4.08
N ALA A 194 12.08 14.82 -4.85
CA ALA A 194 12.78 15.96 -4.32
C ALA A 194 11.90 16.92 -3.48
N ARG A 195 10.64 17.14 -3.91
CA ARG A 195 9.70 18.04 -3.24
C ARG A 195 8.94 17.39 -2.08
N TYR A 196 8.56 16.12 -2.22
CA TYR A 196 7.68 15.42 -1.28
C TYR A 196 8.36 14.26 -0.55
N ARG A 197 9.69 14.11 -0.68
CA ARG A 197 10.53 13.03 -0.12
C ARG A 197 10.36 11.70 -0.85
N SER A 198 9.13 11.31 -1.17
CA SER A 198 8.86 10.09 -1.92
C SER A 198 7.58 10.19 -2.76
N ILE A 199 7.49 9.28 -3.71
CA ILE A 199 6.36 9.07 -4.61
C ILE A 199 6.04 7.57 -4.62
N CYS A 200 4.75 7.24 -4.64
CA CYS A 200 4.24 5.92 -4.99
C CYS A 200 3.40 6.05 -6.25
N SER A 201 3.77 5.36 -7.33
CA SER A 201 2.94 5.19 -8.53
C SER A 201 2.34 3.80 -8.52
N ILE A 202 1.06 3.68 -8.88
CA ILE A 202 0.29 2.44 -8.93
C ILE A 202 -0.45 2.40 -10.24
N ASP A 203 -0.06 1.49 -11.13
CA ASP A 203 -0.72 1.25 -12.40
C ASP A 203 -1.75 0.14 -12.28
N PHE A 204 -2.87 0.27 -12.99
CA PHE A 204 -3.97 -0.69 -13.06
C PHE A 204 -4.23 -1.11 -14.51
N ALA A 205 -4.66 -2.36 -14.71
CA ALA A 205 -5.15 -2.83 -16.01
C ALA A 205 -6.30 -3.83 -15.86
N GLY A 206 -7.20 -3.85 -16.86
CA GLY A 206 -8.27 -4.84 -16.95
C GLY A 206 -7.76 -6.22 -17.32
N GLY A 207 -6.79 -6.29 -18.22
CA GLY A 207 -6.00 -7.46 -18.57
C GLY A 207 -4.55 -7.07 -18.76
N TYR A 208 -3.62 -7.99 -18.45
CA TYR A 208 -2.20 -7.78 -18.67
C TYR A 208 -1.47 -9.10 -18.92
N THR A 209 -0.62 -9.11 -19.96
CA THR A 209 0.26 -10.23 -20.26
C THR A 209 1.71 -9.73 -20.25
N GLU A 210 2.56 -10.33 -19.43
CA GLU A 210 3.97 -9.99 -19.32
C GLU A 210 4.71 -10.28 -20.65
N HIS A 211 5.67 -9.46 -21.04
CA HIS A 211 6.56 -9.83 -22.15
C HIS A 211 7.32 -11.12 -21.78
N GLY A 212 7.36 -12.06 -22.72
CA GLY A 212 7.99 -13.37 -22.53
C GLY A 212 7.14 -14.43 -21.84
N GLN A 213 5.89 -14.12 -21.46
CA GLN A 213 4.92 -15.11 -21.02
C GLN A 213 3.95 -15.44 -22.15
N ALA A 214 3.66 -16.75 -22.37
CA ALA A 214 2.57 -17.15 -23.22
C ALA A 214 1.23 -16.67 -22.64
N PRO A 215 0.23 -16.27 -23.46
CA PRO A 215 -1.11 -15.89 -22.99
C PRO A 215 -1.69 -17.01 -22.11
N SER A 216 -2.16 -16.66 -20.92
CA SER A 216 -2.79 -17.67 -20.06
C SER A 216 -4.07 -18.17 -20.73
N GLN A 217 -4.26 -19.49 -20.77
CA GLN A 217 -5.40 -20.15 -21.42
C GLN A 217 -6.78 -19.66 -20.94
N ALA A 218 -6.85 -18.98 -19.79
CA ALA A 218 -8.09 -18.42 -19.24
C ALA A 218 -8.72 -17.29 -20.09
N LEU A 219 -7.96 -16.63 -20.96
CA LEU A 219 -8.49 -15.58 -21.86
C LEU A 219 -9.10 -16.17 -23.14
N VAL A 220 -8.72 -17.37 -23.54
CA VAL A 220 -9.21 -18.03 -24.76
C VAL A 220 -10.62 -18.59 -24.57
N ALA A 221 -10.99 -19.00 -23.35
CA ALA A 221 -12.29 -19.62 -23.06
C ALA A 221 -13.49 -18.65 -22.95
N ARG A 222 -13.28 -17.34 -23.06
CA ARG A 222 -14.36 -16.33 -22.99
C ARG A 222 -14.82 -15.77 -24.33
N ASN A 223 -14.28 -16.25 -25.44
CA ASN A 223 -14.62 -15.79 -26.80
C ASN A 223 -15.32 -16.88 -27.64
N PHE A 224 -15.95 -17.88 -26.98
CA PHE A 224 -16.84 -18.86 -27.63
C PHE A 224 -18.21 -18.87 -26.96
#